data_a6b0bfc72f340a0fb44983b184bd727c
#
_entry.id   a6b0bfc72f340a0fb44983b184bd727c
#
_cell.length_a   1.000
_cell.length_b   1.000
_cell.length_c   1.000
_cell.angle_alpha   90.00
_cell.angle_beta   90.00
_cell.angle_gamma   90.00
#
_symmetry.space_group_name_H-M   'P 1'
#
loop_
_entity.id
_entity.type
_entity.pdbx_description
1 polymer ?
#
loop_
_entity_poly.entity_id
_entity_poly.type
_entity_poly.pdbx_seq_one_letter_code
_entity_poly.pdbx_strand_id
1 'polypeptide(L)'
;IVMGPLVGLVLGDVNAGLAVGATLELAFMGNVTIGAALPPEITAGGILGTALAIVSGNGTEAALALALPIATVALLIKNTYYLTARSWFLHKADKYAAEGNAAGVNAMHMISFLSYDIVMSLVIAICFYCGSDAVQSFLAIIPAFIIRGISVAAGILPALGFAMLGKILISPKVAPYFLLGFLLAAYLNVPRSEEHTSE
;
A
#
# COMPACT_ATOMS: atom_id res chain seq x y z
N ILE A 1 -0.63 1.27 8.42
CA ILE A 1 -0.40 0.98 9.87
C ILE A 1 -1.20 -0.24 10.32
N VAL A 2 -2.46 -0.40 9.91
CA VAL A 2 -3.34 -1.48 10.43
C VAL A 2 -2.99 -2.85 9.84
N MET A 3 -2.66 -2.92 8.55
CA MET A 3 -2.44 -4.21 7.87
C MET A 3 -1.21 -4.96 8.38
N GLY A 4 -0.09 -4.28 8.62
CA GLY A 4 1.12 -4.92 9.12
C GLY A 4 0.92 -5.64 10.47
N PRO A 5 0.43 -4.96 11.51
CA PRO A 5 0.12 -5.59 12.78
C PRO A 5 -0.90 -6.73 12.71
N LEU A 6 -1.93 -6.63 11.84
CA LEU A 6 -2.90 -7.70 11.63
C LEU A 6 -2.24 -8.94 11.00
N VAL A 7 -1.40 -8.76 10.01
CA VAL A 7 -0.62 -9.85 9.41
C VAL A 7 0.33 -10.46 10.45
N GLY A 8 1.00 -9.61 11.25
CA GLY A 8 1.86 -10.06 12.36
C GLY A 8 1.08 -10.85 13.41
N LEU A 9 -0.14 -10.44 13.73
CA LEU A 9 -1.02 -11.17 14.66
C LEU A 9 -1.36 -12.56 14.14
N VAL A 10 -1.71 -12.67 12.86
CA VAL A 10 -2.05 -13.95 12.21
C VAL A 10 -0.85 -14.90 12.14
N LEU A 11 0.35 -14.36 11.90
CA LEU A 11 1.58 -15.12 11.77
C LEU A 11 2.34 -15.32 13.09
N GLY A 12 1.86 -14.75 14.20
CA GLY A 12 2.42 -14.92 15.53
C GLY A 12 3.58 -13.98 15.89
N ASP A 13 3.88 -12.98 15.06
CA ASP A 13 4.90 -11.96 15.34
C ASP A 13 4.37 -10.54 15.08
N VAL A 14 3.67 -10.00 16.08
CA VAL A 14 3.07 -8.66 16.02
C VAL A 14 4.14 -7.57 15.95
N ASN A 15 5.29 -7.76 16.61
CA ASN A 15 6.37 -6.78 16.64
C ASN A 15 7.01 -6.62 15.26
N ALA A 16 7.31 -7.73 14.59
CA ALA A 16 7.79 -7.71 13.22
C ALA A 16 6.73 -7.12 12.27
N GLY A 17 5.46 -7.52 12.44
CA GLY A 17 4.35 -6.97 11.67
C GLY A 17 4.19 -5.46 11.83
N LEU A 18 4.38 -4.93 13.04
CA LEU A 18 4.33 -3.49 13.29
C LEU A 18 5.50 -2.75 12.65
N ALA A 19 6.72 -3.25 12.83
CA ALA A 19 7.93 -2.63 12.27
C ALA A 19 7.90 -2.60 10.74
N VAL A 20 7.59 -3.75 10.12
CA VAL A 20 7.47 -3.86 8.66
C VAL A 20 6.31 -3.02 8.14
N GLY A 21 5.14 -3.11 8.79
CA GLY A 21 3.97 -2.35 8.40
C GLY A 21 4.19 -0.84 8.44
N ALA A 22 4.83 -0.32 9.48
CA ALA A 22 5.18 1.10 9.57
C ALA A 22 6.14 1.53 8.46
N THR A 23 7.13 0.71 8.15
CA THR A 23 8.11 1.00 7.08
C THR A 23 7.44 1.00 5.70
N LEU A 24 6.56 0.04 5.43
CA LEU A 24 5.82 -0.02 4.18
C LEU A 24 4.81 1.14 4.04
N GLU A 25 4.16 1.54 5.13
CA GLU A 25 3.26 2.69 5.16
C GLU A 25 4.01 3.97 4.76
N LEU A 26 5.20 4.19 5.33
CA LEU A 26 6.06 5.32 4.95
C LEU A 26 6.49 5.26 3.48
N ALA A 27 6.83 4.08 2.98
CA ALA A 27 7.22 3.87 1.60
C ALA A 27 6.07 4.16 0.61
N PHE A 28 4.84 3.79 0.99
CA PHE A 28 3.65 3.98 0.15
C PHE A 28 2.89 5.28 0.42
N MET A 29 3.35 6.13 1.34
CA MET A 29 2.64 7.35 1.76
C MET A 29 2.32 8.29 0.60
N GLY A 30 3.17 8.34 -0.44
CA GLY A 30 2.96 9.17 -1.63
C GLY A 30 2.04 8.56 -2.69
N ASN A 31 1.58 7.33 -2.52
CA ASN A 31 0.76 6.63 -3.49
C ASN A 31 -0.72 7.00 -3.35
N VAL A 32 -1.08 8.18 -3.83
CA VAL A 32 -2.45 8.70 -3.83
C VAL A 32 -3.04 8.59 -5.23
N THR A 33 -4.26 8.08 -5.33
CA THR A 33 -4.99 8.02 -6.60
C THR A 33 -5.38 9.42 -7.04
N ILE A 34 -4.87 9.88 -8.19
CA ILE A 34 -5.18 11.20 -8.76
C ILE A 34 -5.81 11.00 -10.13
N GLY A 35 -7.11 11.21 -10.22
CA GLY A 35 -7.85 11.02 -11.45
C GLY A 35 -7.78 9.57 -11.95
N ALA A 36 -7.35 9.37 -13.19
CA ALA A 36 -7.20 8.05 -13.81
C ALA A 36 -5.84 7.36 -13.53
N ALA A 37 -4.91 8.05 -12.84
CA ALA A 37 -3.64 7.46 -12.48
C ALA A 37 -3.81 6.57 -11.24
N LEU A 38 -3.70 5.28 -11.45
CA LEU A 38 -3.79 4.28 -10.37
C LEU A 38 -2.37 3.98 -9.86
N PRO A 39 -2.10 4.22 -8.57
CA PRO A 39 -0.85 3.83 -7.94
C PRO A 39 -0.76 2.30 -7.79
N PRO A 40 0.43 1.74 -7.51
CA PRO A 40 0.60 0.34 -7.16
C PRO A 40 -0.39 -0.11 -6.09
N GLU A 41 -0.76 -1.40 -6.09
CA GLU A 41 -1.75 -1.95 -5.15
C GLU A 41 -1.12 -2.14 -3.76
N ILE A 42 -1.28 -1.12 -2.94
CA ILE A 42 -0.65 -1.01 -1.61
C ILE A 42 -1.08 -2.14 -0.68
N THR A 43 -2.35 -2.54 -0.76
CA THR A 43 -2.93 -3.56 0.14
C THR A 43 -2.26 -4.92 -0.09
N ALA A 44 -2.20 -5.36 -1.34
CA ALA A 44 -1.54 -6.62 -1.69
C ALA A 44 -0.04 -6.58 -1.41
N GLY A 45 0.64 -5.49 -1.79
CA GLY A 45 2.05 -5.29 -1.49
C GLY A 45 2.34 -5.25 0.00
N GLY A 46 1.51 -4.58 0.78
CA GLY A 46 1.63 -4.48 2.23
C GLY A 46 1.41 -5.83 2.93
N ILE A 47 0.35 -6.55 2.58
CA ILE A 47 0.05 -7.85 3.19
C ILE A 47 1.14 -8.88 2.84
N LEU A 48 1.42 -9.07 1.55
CA LEU A 48 2.41 -10.06 1.10
C LEU A 48 3.83 -9.68 1.50
N GLY A 49 4.20 -8.41 1.39
CA GLY A 49 5.52 -7.93 1.82
C GLY A 49 5.75 -8.19 3.31
N THR A 50 4.76 -7.89 4.15
CA THR A 50 4.83 -8.17 5.59
C THR A 50 4.85 -9.66 5.88
N ALA A 51 3.95 -10.43 5.27
CA ALA A 51 3.82 -11.85 5.53
C ALA A 51 5.10 -12.61 5.12
N LEU A 52 5.62 -12.33 3.94
CA LEU A 52 6.84 -12.97 3.42
C LEU A 52 8.09 -12.56 4.22
N ALA A 53 8.18 -11.31 4.68
CA ALA A 53 9.27 -10.87 5.55
C ALA A 53 9.26 -11.59 6.90
N ILE A 54 8.08 -11.77 7.52
CA ILE A 54 7.94 -12.51 8.78
C ILE A 54 8.33 -13.98 8.60
N VAL A 55 7.77 -14.65 7.58
CA VAL A 55 8.02 -16.09 7.33
C VAL A 55 9.48 -16.35 6.96
N SER A 56 10.10 -15.44 6.19
CA SER A 56 11.53 -15.58 5.81
C SER A 56 12.50 -15.18 6.90
N GLY A 57 12.06 -14.51 7.97
CA GLY A 57 12.93 -13.97 9.02
C GLY A 57 13.82 -12.80 8.57
N ASN A 58 13.57 -12.22 7.40
CA ASN A 58 14.42 -11.21 6.75
C ASN A 58 13.90 -9.78 6.92
N GLY A 59 13.41 -9.38 8.04
CA GLY A 59 13.14 -8.00 8.44
C GLY A 59 12.49 -7.04 7.40
N THR A 60 12.58 -5.75 7.68
CA THR A 60 11.94 -4.67 6.89
C THR A 60 12.53 -4.49 5.48
N GLU A 61 13.78 -4.83 5.28
CA GLU A 61 14.50 -4.68 4.01
C GLU A 61 13.96 -5.64 2.96
N ALA A 62 13.77 -6.89 3.33
CA ALA A 62 13.15 -7.89 2.47
C ALA A 62 11.70 -7.54 2.14
N ALA A 63 10.95 -7.03 3.12
CA ALA A 63 9.59 -6.56 2.90
C ALA A 63 9.52 -5.48 1.83
N LEU A 64 10.37 -4.48 1.89
CA LEU A 64 10.43 -3.39 0.90
C LEU A 64 10.83 -3.88 -0.49
N ALA A 65 11.83 -4.77 -0.56
CA ALA A 65 12.28 -5.34 -1.83
C ALA A 65 11.18 -6.13 -2.54
N LEU A 66 10.30 -6.77 -1.78
CA LEU A 66 9.22 -7.61 -2.31
C LEU A 66 7.92 -6.83 -2.52
N ALA A 67 7.59 -5.90 -1.61
CA ALA A 67 6.30 -5.21 -1.63
C ALA A 67 6.06 -4.40 -2.91
N LEU A 68 7.07 -3.71 -3.44
CA LEU A 68 6.94 -2.89 -4.65
C LEU A 68 6.68 -3.72 -5.91
N PRO A 69 7.46 -4.78 -6.24
CA PRO A 69 7.15 -5.65 -7.36
C PRO A 69 5.78 -6.34 -7.22
N ILE A 70 5.45 -6.82 -6.03
CA ILE A 70 4.16 -7.45 -5.74
C ILE A 70 3.02 -6.46 -5.96
N ALA A 71 3.13 -5.25 -5.42
CA ALA A 71 2.12 -4.19 -5.60
C ALA A 71 1.92 -3.82 -7.08
N THR A 72 2.98 -3.86 -7.89
CA THR A 72 2.92 -3.59 -9.33
C THR A 72 2.20 -4.71 -10.08
N VAL A 73 2.50 -5.96 -9.79
CA VAL A 73 1.81 -7.12 -10.39
C VAL A 73 0.34 -7.14 -9.96
N ALA A 74 0.06 -6.90 -8.68
CA ALA A 74 -1.30 -6.81 -8.16
C ALA A 74 -2.10 -5.69 -8.83
N LEU A 75 -1.47 -4.55 -9.16
CA LEU A 75 -2.09 -3.48 -9.94
C LEU A 75 -2.52 -3.95 -11.34
N LEU A 76 -1.71 -4.75 -12.03
CA LEU A 76 -2.10 -5.30 -13.34
C LEU A 76 -3.33 -6.19 -13.23
N ILE A 77 -3.39 -7.04 -12.22
CA ILE A 77 -4.55 -7.91 -11.95
C ILE A 77 -5.78 -7.06 -11.65
N LYS A 78 -5.65 -6.06 -10.77
CA LYS A 78 -6.72 -5.11 -10.44
C LYS A 78 -7.24 -4.38 -11.67
N ASN A 79 -6.36 -3.85 -12.52
CA ASN A 79 -6.75 -3.15 -13.74
C ASN A 79 -7.50 -4.07 -14.71
N THR A 80 -7.02 -5.30 -14.88
CA THR A 80 -7.71 -6.30 -15.71
C THR A 80 -9.11 -6.60 -15.18
N TYR A 81 -9.24 -6.78 -13.86
CA TYR A 81 -10.54 -6.98 -13.21
C TYR A 81 -11.47 -5.77 -13.41
N TYR A 82 -10.96 -4.55 -13.29
CA TYR A 82 -11.76 -3.33 -13.45
C TYR A 82 -12.27 -3.14 -14.87
N LEU A 83 -11.43 -3.43 -15.86
CA LEU A 83 -11.80 -3.32 -17.27
C LEU A 83 -12.80 -4.42 -17.71
N THR A 84 -12.79 -5.56 -17.08
CA THR A 84 -13.61 -6.70 -17.45
C THR A 84 -14.81 -6.87 -16.53
N ALA A 85 -14.64 -7.50 -15.39
CA ALA A 85 -15.72 -7.89 -14.49
C ALA A 85 -16.48 -6.69 -13.91
N ARG A 86 -15.74 -5.67 -13.43
CA ARG A 86 -16.36 -4.48 -12.83
C ARG A 86 -17.16 -3.68 -13.86
N SER A 87 -16.66 -3.57 -15.08
CA SER A 87 -17.40 -2.91 -16.18
C SER A 87 -18.73 -3.63 -16.49
N TRP A 88 -18.73 -4.95 -16.47
CA TRP A 88 -19.95 -5.73 -16.66
C TRP A 88 -20.97 -5.50 -15.53
N PHE A 89 -20.54 -5.46 -14.26
CA PHE A 89 -21.42 -5.13 -13.13
C PHE A 89 -22.00 -3.71 -13.26
N LEU A 90 -21.16 -2.75 -13.70
CA LEU A 90 -21.59 -1.38 -13.93
C LEU A 90 -22.73 -1.31 -14.97
N HIS A 91 -22.55 -1.94 -16.14
CA HIS A 91 -23.59 -1.96 -17.18
C HIS A 91 -24.89 -2.63 -16.73
N LYS A 92 -24.81 -3.64 -15.85
CA LYS A 92 -26.01 -4.22 -15.24
C LYS A 92 -26.67 -3.25 -14.24
N ALA A 93 -25.88 -2.56 -13.45
CA ALA A 93 -26.40 -1.55 -12.52
C ALA A 93 -27.10 -0.41 -13.26
N ASP A 94 -26.56 0.03 -14.41
CA ASP A 94 -27.18 1.06 -15.27
C ASP A 94 -28.56 0.63 -15.78
N LYS A 95 -28.73 -0.65 -16.15
CA LYS A 95 -30.03 -1.18 -16.55
C LYS A 95 -31.05 -1.13 -15.42
N TYR A 96 -30.67 -1.56 -14.21
CA TYR A 96 -31.54 -1.47 -13.04
C TYR A 96 -31.87 -0.03 -12.66
N ALA A 97 -30.91 0.89 -12.85
CA ALA A 97 -31.15 2.31 -12.64
C ALA A 97 -32.17 2.87 -13.63
N ALA A 98 -32.08 2.49 -14.92
CA ALA A 98 -33.04 2.89 -15.95
C ALA A 98 -34.47 2.36 -15.68
N GLU A 99 -34.56 1.18 -15.02
CA GLU A 99 -35.83 0.58 -14.59
C GLU A 99 -36.35 1.14 -13.26
N GLY A 100 -35.65 2.08 -12.62
CA GLY A 100 -35.99 2.62 -11.31
C GLY A 100 -35.81 1.61 -10.15
N ASN A 101 -35.09 0.51 -10.37
CA ASN A 101 -34.89 -0.55 -9.40
C ASN A 101 -33.66 -0.30 -8.51
N ALA A 102 -33.86 0.46 -7.43
CA ALA A 102 -32.80 0.79 -6.48
C ALA A 102 -32.20 -0.46 -5.78
N ALA A 103 -33.02 -1.49 -5.52
CA ALA A 103 -32.54 -2.73 -4.92
C ALA A 103 -31.57 -3.48 -5.85
N GLY A 104 -31.86 -3.51 -7.15
CA GLY A 104 -30.99 -4.09 -8.17
C GLY A 104 -29.64 -3.37 -8.29
N VAL A 105 -29.65 -2.03 -8.26
CA VAL A 105 -28.42 -1.22 -8.27
C VAL A 105 -27.55 -1.54 -7.05
N ASN A 106 -28.16 -1.56 -5.85
CA ASN A 106 -27.43 -1.86 -4.62
C ASN A 106 -26.87 -3.29 -4.61
N ALA A 107 -27.64 -4.27 -5.10
CA ALA A 107 -27.18 -5.64 -5.23
C ALA A 107 -25.96 -5.75 -6.16
N MET A 108 -25.96 -5.09 -7.32
CA MET A 108 -24.83 -5.07 -8.26
C MET A 108 -23.60 -4.42 -7.63
N HIS A 109 -23.78 -3.36 -6.86
CA HIS A 109 -22.70 -2.70 -6.14
C HIS A 109 -22.04 -3.64 -5.13
N MET A 110 -22.85 -4.30 -4.29
CA MET A 110 -22.36 -5.24 -3.28
C MET A 110 -21.70 -6.47 -3.90
N ILE A 111 -22.26 -7.04 -4.96
CA ILE A 111 -21.68 -8.18 -5.66
C ILE A 111 -20.35 -7.80 -6.31
N SER A 112 -20.26 -6.62 -6.93
CA SER A 112 -19.02 -6.11 -7.52
C SER A 112 -17.93 -5.92 -6.46
N PHE A 113 -18.27 -5.40 -5.29
CA PHE A 113 -17.36 -5.24 -4.17
C PHE A 113 -16.86 -6.60 -3.66
N LEU A 114 -17.77 -7.50 -3.29
CA LEU A 114 -17.40 -8.82 -2.76
C LEU A 114 -16.61 -9.67 -3.77
N SER A 115 -16.97 -9.63 -5.05
CA SER A 115 -16.24 -10.38 -6.08
C SER A 115 -14.81 -9.88 -6.25
N TYR A 116 -14.55 -8.57 -6.13
CA TYR A 116 -13.21 -8.02 -6.13
C TYR A 116 -12.40 -8.49 -4.93
N ASP A 117 -12.99 -8.41 -3.73
CA ASP A 117 -12.31 -8.86 -2.49
C ASP A 117 -11.99 -10.34 -2.54
N ILE A 118 -12.89 -11.19 -3.04
CA ILE A 118 -12.65 -12.63 -3.20
C ILE A 118 -11.50 -12.88 -4.18
N VAL A 119 -11.50 -12.23 -5.33
CA VAL A 119 -10.43 -12.39 -6.33
C VAL A 119 -9.09 -11.96 -5.77
N MET A 120 -9.00 -10.79 -5.13
CA MET A 120 -7.74 -10.29 -4.57
C MET A 120 -7.28 -11.14 -3.37
N SER A 121 -8.18 -11.58 -2.50
CA SER A 121 -7.84 -12.48 -1.40
C SER A 121 -7.31 -13.82 -1.89
N LEU A 122 -7.90 -14.38 -2.95
CA LEU A 122 -7.42 -15.61 -3.57
C LEU A 122 -6.02 -15.43 -4.19
N VAL A 123 -5.80 -14.32 -4.88
CA VAL A 123 -4.48 -13.99 -5.45
C VAL A 123 -3.43 -13.88 -4.33
N ILE A 124 -3.75 -13.15 -3.26
CA ILE A 124 -2.85 -13.00 -2.10
C ILE A 124 -2.56 -14.36 -1.45
N ALA A 125 -3.59 -15.19 -1.24
CA ALA A 125 -3.43 -16.51 -0.65
C ALA A 125 -2.55 -17.43 -1.52
N ILE A 126 -2.77 -17.46 -2.83
CA ILE A 126 -1.95 -18.24 -3.76
C ILE A 126 -0.51 -17.73 -3.78
N CYS A 127 -0.31 -16.41 -3.86
CA CYS A 127 1.02 -15.82 -3.84
C CYS A 127 1.76 -16.08 -2.52
N PHE A 128 1.06 -16.06 -1.40
CA PHE A 128 1.65 -16.38 -0.11
C PHE A 128 2.04 -17.87 -0.02
N TYR A 129 1.13 -18.78 -0.41
CA TYR A 129 1.37 -20.22 -0.34
C TYR A 129 2.49 -20.68 -1.28
N CYS A 130 2.52 -20.15 -2.52
CA CYS A 130 3.56 -20.50 -3.50
C CYS A 130 4.82 -19.66 -3.34
N GLY A 131 4.73 -18.54 -2.63
CA GLY A 131 5.77 -17.50 -2.62
C GLY A 131 6.85 -17.65 -1.56
N SER A 132 6.62 -18.39 -0.48
CA SER A 132 7.60 -18.49 0.62
C SER A 132 8.93 -19.10 0.16
N ASP A 133 8.88 -20.23 -0.55
CA ASP A 133 10.08 -20.92 -1.06
C ASP A 133 10.70 -20.18 -2.26
N ALA A 134 9.87 -19.66 -3.14
CA ALA A 134 10.30 -18.85 -4.28
C ALA A 134 10.99 -17.56 -3.83
N VAL A 135 10.49 -16.92 -2.77
CA VAL A 135 11.09 -15.70 -2.19
C VAL A 135 12.44 -16.00 -1.55
N GLN A 136 12.56 -17.06 -0.77
CA GLN A 136 13.85 -17.46 -0.19
C GLN A 136 14.88 -17.74 -1.28
N SER A 137 14.48 -18.47 -2.32
CA SER A 137 15.34 -18.75 -3.47
C SER A 137 15.73 -17.48 -4.22
N PHE A 138 14.80 -16.56 -4.41
CA PHE A 138 15.04 -15.27 -5.05
C PHE A 138 15.97 -14.38 -4.24
N LEU A 139 15.77 -14.28 -2.92
CA LEU A 139 16.63 -13.51 -2.03
C LEU A 139 18.06 -14.09 -1.97
N ALA A 140 18.21 -15.42 -2.04
CA ALA A 140 19.50 -16.07 -2.08
C ALA A 140 20.32 -15.77 -3.36
N ILE A 141 19.65 -15.45 -4.46
CA ILE A 141 20.31 -15.07 -5.73
C ILE A 141 20.78 -13.61 -5.69
N ILE A 142 20.15 -12.76 -4.87
CA ILE A 142 20.47 -11.33 -4.82
C ILE A 142 21.79 -11.12 -4.08
N PRO A 143 22.82 -10.53 -4.73
CA PRO A 143 24.08 -10.22 -4.06
C PRO A 143 23.87 -9.26 -2.86
N ALA A 144 24.64 -9.45 -1.81
CA ALA A 144 24.54 -8.68 -0.57
C ALA A 144 24.67 -7.15 -0.76
N PHE A 145 25.42 -6.69 -1.79
CA PHE A 145 25.53 -5.26 -2.08
C PHE A 145 24.23 -4.66 -2.62
N ILE A 146 23.42 -5.44 -3.35
CA ILE A 146 22.10 -5.01 -3.85
C ILE A 146 21.14 -4.88 -2.67
N ILE A 147 21.12 -5.86 -1.76
CA ILE A 147 20.29 -5.80 -0.55
C ILE A 147 20.63 -4.56 0.27
N ARG A 148 21.93 -4.26 0.45
CA ARG A 148 22.36 -3.02 1.13
C ARG A 148 21.93 -1.76 0.36
N GLY A 149 22.01 -1.78 -0.97
CA GLY A 149 21.53 -0.68 -1.83
C GLY A 149 20.02 -0.45 -1.65
N ILE A 150 19.25 -1.52 -1.60
CA ILE A 150 17.79 -1.46 -1.32
C ILE A 150 17.53 -0.92 0.08
N SER A 151 18.30 -1.35 1.09
CA SER A 151 18.18 -0.83 2.46
C SER A 151 18.46 0.67 2.54
N VAL A 152 19.49 1.16 1.88
CA VAL A 152 19.79 2.60 1.79
C VAL A 152 18.69 3.34 1.03
N ALA A 153 18.24 2.80 -0.10
CA ALA A 153 17.14 3.36 -0.88
C ALA A 153 15.83 3.39 -0.08
N ALA A 154 15.57 2.36 0.72
CA ALA A 154 14.42 2.29 1.62
C ALA A 154 14.38 3.46 2.61
N GLY A 155 15.54 3.90 3.12
CA GLY A 155 15.66 5.09 3.97
C GLY A 155 15.25 6.40 3.26
N ILE A 156 15.28 6.43 1.93
CA ILE A 156 14.91 7.62 1.13
C ILE A 156 13.42 7.57 0.73
N LEU A 157 12.79 6.39 0.70
CA LEU A 157 11.38 6.25 0.29
C LEU A 157 10.40 7.12 1.07
N PRO A 158 10.52 7.30 2.40
CA PRO A 158 9.66 8.23 3.14
C PRO A 158 9.78 9.68 2.61
N ALA A 159 11.01 10.14 2.30
CA ALA A 159 11.22 11.47 1.74
C ALA A 159 10.58 11.61 0.35
N LEU A 160 10.64 10.56 -0.48
CA LEU A 160 9.95 10.51 -1.77
C LEU A 160 8.43 10.56 -1.58
N GLY A 161 7.88 9.81 -0.63
CA GLY A 161 6.45 9.83 -0.28
C GLY A 161 6.00 11.24 0.15
N PHE A 162 6.75 11.90 1.03
CA PHE A 162 6.49 13.28 1.43
C PHE A 162 6.60 14.26 0.25
N ALA A 163 7.60 14.09 -0.63
CA ALA A 163 7.74 14.93 -1.82
C ALA A 163 6.55 14.79 -2.78
N MET A 164 6.03 13.57 -2.95
CA MET A 164 4.82 13.31 -3.77
C MET A 164 3.58 13.96 -3.15
N LEU A 165 3.37 13.83 -1.84
CA LEU A 165 2.31 14.54 -1.14
C LEU A 165 2.48 16.05 -1.24
N GLY A 166 3.70 16.56 -1.05
CA GLY A 166 4.02 17.97 -1.21
C GLY A 166 3.66 18.48 -2.60
N LYS A 167 3.97 17.73 -3.65
CA LYS A 167 3.60 18.07 -5.03
C LYS A 167 2.08 18.25 -5.24
N ILE A 168 1.27 17.52 -4.49
CA ILE A 168 -0.20 17.59 -4.56
C ILE A 168 -0.72 18.77 -3.74
N LEU A 169 -0.15 19.00 -2.56
CA LEU A 169 -0.64 19.97 -1.59
C LEU A 169 -0.07 21.37 -1.79
N ILE A 170 1.17 21.47 -2.29
CA ILE A 170 1.89 22.74 -2.39
C ILE A 170 1.53 23.42 -3.69
N SER A 171 0.68 24.45 -3.61
CA SER A 171 0.48 25.43 -4.68
C SER A 171 1.51 26.56 -4.59
N PRO A 172 1.74 27.34 -5.66
CA PRO A 172 2.65 28.50 -5.62
C PRO A 172 2.33 29.52 -4.50
N LYS A 173 1.08 29.60 -4.09
CA LYS A 173 0.64 30.48 -2.99
C LYS A 173 1.00 29.94 -1.61
N VAL A 174 1.07 28.61 -1.44
CA VAL A 174 1.31 27.94 -0.16
C VAL A 174 2.79 27.59 0.01
N ALA A 175 3.55 27.49 -1.08
CA ALA A 175 4.97 27.09 -1.05
C ALA A 175 5.84 27.91 -0.07
N PRO A 176 5.71 29.25 0.05
CA PRO A 176 6.50 30.01 1.02
C PRO A 176 6.23 29.62 2.47
N TYR A 177 4.98 29.32 2.80
CA TYR A 177 4.59 28.89 4.17
C TYR A 177 5.10 27.49 4.48
N PHE A 178 5.09 26.59 3.48
CA PHE A 178 5.69 25.26 3.62
C PHE A 178 7.18 25.33 3.92
N LEU A 179 7.93 26.16 3.16
CA LEU A 179 9.36 26.37 3.39
C LEU A 179 9.63 27.00 4.75
N LEU A 180 8.82 27.99 5.16
CA LEU A 180 8.93 28.58 6.49
C LEU A 180 8.70 27.54 7.59
N GLY A 181 7.64 26.75 7.50
CA GLY A 181 7.34 25.68 8.44
C GLY A 181 8.45 24.63 8.51
N PHE A 182 9.01 24.25 7.35
CA PHE A 182 10.14 23.32 7.29
C PHE A 182 11.39 23.88 8.01
N LEU A 183 11.72 25.16 7.75
CA LEU A 183 12.86 25.82 8.42
C LEU A 183 12.66 25.92 9.93
N LEU A 184 11.47 26.27 10.38
CA LEU A 184 11.13 26.34 11.80
C LEU A 184 11.25 24.95 12.47
N ALA A 185 10.75 23.89 11.81
CA ALA A 185 10.82 22.54 12.34
C ALA A 185 12.23 21.96 12.33
N ALA A 186 13.00 22.20 11.25
CA ALA A 186 14.32 21.62 11.05
C ALA A 186 15.43 22.32 11.85
N TYR A 187 15.35 23.63 12.02
CA TYR A 187 16.44 24.42 12.62
C TYR A 187 16.12 24.96 14.00
N LEU A 188 14.86 25.25 14.32
CA LEU A 188 14.48 25.79 15.62
C LEU A 188 13.97 24.73 16.59
N ASN A 189 13.92 23.46 16.17
CA ASN A 189 13.40 22.36 16.99
C ASN A 189 12.08 22.71 17.69
N VAL A 190 11.22 23.48 17.03
CA VAL A 190 9.91 23.84 17.58
C VAL A 190 9.16 22.54 17.79
N PRO A 191 8.86 22.14 19.03
CA PRO A 191 8.11 20.93 19.29
C PRO A 191 6.79 21.06 18.55
N ARG A 192 6.38 19.99 17.85
CA ARG A 192 4.98 19.88 17.40
C ARG A 192 4.13 20.14 18.63
N SER A 193 3.17 21.03 18.51
CA SER A 193 2.13 21.12 19.53
C SER A 193 1.50 19.74 19.61
N GLU A 194 1.96 18.93 20.57
CA GLU A 194 1.17 17.83 21.04
C GLU A 194 -0.08 18.50 21.56
N GLU A 195 -1.19 18.36 20.84
CA GLU A 195 -2.48 18.65 21.43
C GLU A 195 -2.54 17.76 22.66
N HIS A 196 -2.33 18.38 23.82
CA HIS A 196 -2.66 17.79 25.08
C HIS A 196 -4.16 17.54 25.07
N THR A 197 -4.57 16.34 24.64
CA THR A 197 -5.80 15.75 25.13
C THR A 197 -5.55 15.37 26.57
N SER A 198 -5.43 16.39 27.44
CA SER A 198 -5.66 16.25 28.87
C SER A 198 -7.15 16.51 29.05
N GLU A 199 -7.89 15.43 29.19
CA GLU A 199 -8.97 15.16 30.16
C GLU A 199 -9.85 14.04 29.64
#